data_3b5205f608b9f9c98c8b926ebbd1f60c
#
_entry.id   3b5205f608b9f9c98c8b926ebbd1f60c
#
_cell.length_a   1.000
_cell.length_b   1.000
_cell.length_c   1.000
_cell.angle_alpha   90.00
_cell.angle_beta   90.00
_cell.angle_gamma   90.00
#
_symmetry.space_group_name_H-M   'P 1'
#
loop_
_entity.id
_entity.type
_entity.pdbx_description
1 polymer ?
#
loop_
_entity_poly.entity_id
_entity_poly.type
_entity_poly.pdbx_seq_one_letter_code
_entity_poly.pdbx_strand_id
1 'polypeptide(L)'
;MPQQVTWKQLVADALRELGGAASLKEITAKLKDDPRRPDTATWDATIRRVVRQYNIFEPLKTAKGEAGYRLVQIPIPSTSPDKQDDPHGEQQGMLLELGRLCGYETFTNATDKTIRQFRGVSLANFATIRDTNELLALPLEKIRNTDVMWMAEDSEGLYPRYAFEVEHSTKVKDGLLRLLKIPERFNVGLYVVGPGDEEAVLFDRYMRDAPFRQHTQRFHFFRYADVNAFYQSGVSFDQHRENWRIQLSGLR
;
A
#
# COMPACT_ATOMS: atom_id res chain seq x y z
N MET A 1 -21.92 -14.56 1.29
CA MET A 1 -21.09 -15.04 2.41
C MET A 1 -20.80 -13.86 3.31
N PRO A 2 -20.84 -13.98 4.66
CA PRO A 2 -20.46 -12.89 5.53
C PRO A 2 -18.98 -12.50 5.23
N GLN A 3 -18.73 -11.21 5.08
CA GLN A 3 -17.39 -10.69 4.88
C GLN A 3 -16.51 -11.07 6.08
N GLN A 4 -15.43 -11.76 5.83
CA GLN A 4 -14.47 -12.14 6.86
C GLN A 4 -13.77 -10.86 7.35
N VAL A 5 -13.91 -10.54 8.63
CA VAL A 5 -13.32 -9.36 9.25
C VAL A 5 -11.80 -9.53 9.29
N THR A 6 -11.05 -8.55 8.81
CA THR A 6 -9.58 -8.61 8.82
C THR A 6 -9.02 -8.34 10.21
N TRP A 7 -7.79 -8.79 10.48
CA TRP A 7 -7.10 -8.50 11.73
C TRP A 7 -6.88 -7.00 11.96
N LYS A 8 -6.62 -6.24 10.87
CA LYS A 8 -6.54 -4.78 10.93
C LYS A 8 -7.82 -4.18 11.48
N GLN A 9 -8.96 -4.64 10.98
CA GLN A 9 -10.27 -4.13 11.39
C GLN A 9 -10.60 -4.51 12.83
N LEU A 10 -10.33 -5.76 13.24
CA LEU A 10 -10.51 -6.19 14.63
C LEU A 10 -9.73 -5.34 15.61
N VAL A 11 -8.46 -5.07 15.33
CA VAL A 11 -7.59 -4.22 16.18
C VAL A 11 -8.07 -2.76 16.18
N ALA A 12 -8.50 -2.23 15.04
CA ALA A 12 -9.02 -0.88 14.96
C ALA A 12 -10.34 -0.73 15.74
N ASP A 13 -11.25 -1.70 15.64
CA ASP A 13 -12.50 -1.72 16.41
C ASP A 13 -12.23 -1.81 17.92
N ALA A 14 -11.34 -2.70 18.34
CA ALA A 14 -10.93 -2.81 19.74
C ALA A 14 -10.37 -1.49 20.28
N LEU A 15 -9.53 -0.80 19.51
CA LEU A 15 -9.02 0.52 19.89
C LEU A 15 -10.12 1.57 19.98
N ARG A 16 -11.08 1.59 19.05
CA ARG A 16 -12.24 2.53 19.12
C ARG A 16 -13.04 2.30 20.39
N GLU A 17 -13.33 1.05 20.73
CA GLU A 17 -14.06 0.68 21.95
C GLU A 17 -13.27 0.99 23.23
N LEU A 18 -11.93 1.01 23.19
CA LEU A 18 -11.04 1.39 24.27
C LEU A 18 -10.75 2.90 24.33
N GLY A 19 -11.48 3.73 23.58
CA GLY A 19 -11.33 5.19 23.61
C GLY A 19 -10.26 5.72 22.65
N GLY A 20 -9.86 4.95 21.66
CA GLY A 20 -8.94 5.36 20.57
C GLY A 20 -7.46 5.14 20.87
N ALA A 21 -7.09 4.83 22.14
CA ALA A 21 -5.72 4.56 22.53
C ALA A 21 -5.67 3.53 23.67
N ALA A 22 -4.81 2.52 23.57
CA ALA A 22 -4.69 1.50 24.59
C ALA A 22 -3.31 0.84 24.59
N SER A 23 -2.94 0.19 25.69
CA SER A 23 -1.77 -0.70 25.73
C SER A 23 -2.00 -1.93 24.87
N LEU A 24 -0.91 -2.54 24.41
CA LEU A 24 -0.98 -3.80 23.68
C LEU A 24 -1.69 -4.89 24.51
N LYS A 25 -1.51 -4.88 25.83
CA LYS A 25 -2.15 -5.79 26.76
C LYS A 25 -3.67 -5.63 26.80
N GLU A 26 -4.16 -4.38 26.81
CA GLU A 26 -5.59 -4.07 26.78
C GLU A 26 -6.23 -4.48 25.45
N ILE A 27 -5.55 -4.18 24.33
CA ILE A 27 -6.00 -4.60 23.00
C ILE A 27 -6.12 -6.13 22.94
N THR A 28 -5.08 -6.84 23.40
CA THR A 28 -5.05 -8.29 23.42
C THR A 28 -6.16 -8.86 24.32
N ALA A 29 -6.36 -8.30 25.52
CA ALA A 29 -7.42 -8.72 26.43
C ALA A 29 -8.82 -8.51 25.81
N LYS A 30 -9.03 -7.37 25.11
CA LYS A 30 -10.31 -7.06 24.45
C LYS A 30 -10.63 -8.06 23.33
N LEU A 31 -9.62 -8.45 22.54
CA LEU A 31 -9.78 -9.37 21.41
C LEU A 31 -9.82 -10.85 21.81
N LYS A 32 -9.48 -11.19 23.05
CA LYS A 32 -9.43 -12.58 23.49
C LYS A 32 -10.75 -13.31 23.29
N ASP A 33 -11.85 -12.64 23.61
CA ASP A 33 -13.21 -13.20 23.58
C ASP A 33 -14.06 -12.63 22.43
N ASP A 34 -13.45 -11.95 21.44
CA ASP A 34 -14.17 -11.45 20.28
C ASP A 34 -14.57 -12.61 19.36
N PRO A 35 -15.89 -12.82 19.12
CA PRO A 35 -16.37 -13.94 18.31
C PRO A 35 -15.97 -13.84 16.83
N ARG A 36 -15.56 -12.64 16.36
CA ARG A 36 -15.10 -12.42 14.99
C ARG A 36 -13.64 -12.82 14.80
N ARG A 37 -12.92 -13.04 15.91
CA ARG A 37 -11.50 -13.37 15.90
C ARG A 37 -11.27 -14.75 15.27
N PRO A 38 -10.40 -14.85 14.22
CA PRO A 38 -9.99 -16.15 13.70
C PRO A 38 -9.34 -17.00 14.81
N ASP A 39 -9.73 -18.27 14.87
CA ASP A 39 -9.15 -19.21 15.85
C ASP A 39 -7.80 -19.72 15.34
N THR A 40 -6.74 -18.99 15.67
CA THR A 40 -5.36 -19.31 15.33
C THR A 40 -4.51 -19.37 16.58
N ALA A 41 -3.61 -20.35 16.67
CA ALA A 41 -2.73 -20.54 17.84
C ALA A 41 -1.83 -19.32 18.13
N THR A 42 -1.58 -18.46 17.12
CA THR A 42 -0.65 -17.33 17.19
C THR A 42 -1.37 -15.97 17.12
N TRP A 43 -2.64 -15.91 17.50
CA TRP A 43 -3.44 -14.69 17.36
C TRP A 43 -2.87 -13.47 18.09
N ASP A 44 -2.24 -13.63 19.24
CA ASP A 44 -1.60 -12.57 20.00
C ASP A 44 -0.35 -12.02 19.29
N ALA A 45 0.43 -12.88 18.66
CA ALA A 45 1.55 -12.48 17.81
C ALA A 45 1.04 -11.73 16.57
N THR A 46 -0.10 -12.14 16.01
CA THR A 46 -0.75 -11.45 14.89
C THR A 46 -1.16 -10.02 15.26
N ILE A 47 -1.72 -9.79 16.46
CA ILE A 47 -2.04 -8.44 16.94
C ILE A 47 -0.77 -7.58 16.97
N ARG A 48 0.34 -8.09 17.54
CA ARG A 48 1.61 -7.35 17.59
C ARG A 48 2.14 -7.00 16.20
N ARG A 49 2.01 -7.91 15.25
CA ARG A 49 2.36 -7.69 13.85
C ARG A 49 1.50 -6.57 13.25
N VAL A 50 0.18 -6.67 13.36
CA VAL A 50 -0.79 -5.74 12.80
C VAL A 50 -0.54 -4.31 13.27
N VAL A 51 -0.38 -4.07 14.57
CA VAL A 51 -0.15 -2.71 15.09
C VAL A 51 1.19 -2.10 14.65
N ARG A 52 2.16 -2.90 14.26
CA ARG A 52 3.45 -2.43 13.72
C ARG A 52 3.39 -2.20 12.22
N GLN A 53 2.60 -3.00 11.52
CA GLN A 53 2.54 -3.05 10.07
C GLN A 53 1.82 -1.85 9.46
N TYR A 54 0.73 -1.41 10.08
CA TYR A 54 -0.14 -0.37 9.51
C TYR A 54 0.08 1.00 10.13
N ASN A 55 0.11 2.02 9.28
CA ASN A 55 0.29 3.42 9.69
C ASN A 55 -0.87 3.98 10.51
N ILE A 56 -2.07 3.39 10.42
CA ILE A 56 -3.23 3.81 11.24
C ILE A 56 -3.03 3.54 12.73
N PHE A 57 -2.06 2.72 13.13
CA PHE A 57 -1.72 2.43 14.51
C PHE A 57 -0.42 3.16 14.89
N GLU A 58 -0.54 4.30 15.57
CA GLU A 58 0.63 5.05 16.01
C GLU A 58 1.11 4.55 17.38
N PRO A 59 2.41 4.18 17.51
CA PRO A 59 2.95 3.73 18.78
C PRO A 59 2.95 4.88 19.80
N LEU A 60 2.60 4.57 21.04
CA LEU A 60 2.65 5.50 22.18
C LEU A 60 3.18 4.78 23.43
N LYS A 61 3.60 5.56 24.41
CA LYS A 61 3.79 5.08 25.78
C LYS A 61 2.54 5.44 26.59
N THR A 62 1.93 4.42 27.22
CA THR A 62 0.81 4.66 28.13
C THR A 62 1.27 5.42 29.39
N ALA A 63 0.33 5.95 30.16
CA ALA A 63 0.64 6.61 31.43
C ALA A 63 1.40 5.70 32.43
N LYS A 64 1.31 4.39 32.28
CA LYS A 64 2.04 3.38 33.05
C LYS A 64 3.40 3.01 32.44
N GLY A 65 3.84 3.69 31.36
CA GLY A 65 5.09 3.40 30.68
C GLY A 65 5.06 2.14 29.79
N GLU A 66 3.92 1.46 29.65
CA GLU A 66 3.76 0.29 28.80
C GLU A 66 3.68 0.70 27.33
N ALA A 67 4.14 -0.19 26.44
CA ALA A 67 3.95 -0.03 25.00
C ALA A 67 2.45 -0.07 24.64
N GLY A 68 1.99 0.94 23.94
CA GLY A 68 0.60 1.06 23.49
C GLY A 68 0.52 1.61 22.08
N TYR A 69 -0.71 1.72 21.60
CA TYR A 69 -1.01 2.23 20.26
C TYR A 69 -2.25 3.12 20.31
N ARG A 70 -2.29 4.13 19.45
CA ARG A 70 -3.49 4.91 19.19
C ARG A 70 -3.90 4.78 17.74
N LEU A 71 -5.20 4.82 17.52
CA LEU A 71 -5.76 4.89 16.19
C LEU A 71 -5.61 6.32 15.66
N VAL A 72 -4.97 6.48 14.51
CA VAL A 72 -4.83 7.76 13.83
C VAL A 72 -5.56 7.70 12.50
N GLN A 73 -6.22 8.80 12.14
CA GLN A 73 -6.62 9.00 10.76
C GLN A 73 -5.35 9.37 9.99
N ILE A 74 -5.07 8.68 8.89
CA ILE A 74 -4.03 9.11 7.97
C ILE A 74 -4.58 10.37 7.29
N PRO A 75 -4.03 11.57 7.57
CA PRO A 75 -4.56 12.78 6.98
C PRO A 75 -4.47 12.69 5.47
N ILE A 76 -5.50 13.17 4.77
CA ILE A 76 -5.34 13.56 3.38
C ILE A 76 -4.51 14.85 3.43
N PRO A 77 -3.28 14.87 2.93
CA PRO A 77 -2.45 16.05 3.05
C PRO A 77 -3.11 17.22 2.34
N SER A 78 -3.23 18.36 3.03
CA SER A 78 -3.62 19.61 2.40
C SER A 78 -2.53 20.01 1.41
N THR A 79 -2.91 20.22 0.17
CA THR A 79 -2.00 20.58 -0.92
C THR A 79 -1.42 21.97 -0.70
N SER A 80 -0.09 22.07 -0.61
CA SER A 80 0.62 23.32 -0.86
C SER A 80 1.06 23.34 -2.31
N PRO A 81 0.73 24.39 -3.08
CA PRO A 81 1.08 24.48 -4.50
C PRO A 81 2.57 24.75 -4.77
N ASP A 82 3.37 24.97 -3.74
CA ASP A 82 4.78 25.29 -3.86
C ASP A 82 5.63 24.06 -3.62
N LYS A 83 6.16 23.44 -4.70
CA LYS A 83 7.57 23.08 -4.77
C LYS A 83 7.92 21.88 -5.61
N GLN A 84 9.08 22.09 -6.17
CA GLN A 84 10.07 21.14 -6.64
C GLN A 84 9.50 20.03 -7.53
N ASP A 85 9.83 20.17 -8.82
CA ASP A 85 9.63 19.13 -9.83
C ASP A 85 10.30 17.82 -9.37
N ASP A 86 9.56 16.98 -8.68
CA ASP A 86 9.85 15.56 -8.52
C ASP A 86 8.78 14.75 -9.26
N PRO A 87 8.86 14.65 -10.61
CA PRO A 87 7.86 13.92 -11.38
C PRO A 87 7.73 12.47 -10.96
N HIS A 88 8.81 11.87 -10.47
CA HIS A 88 8.81 10.51 -9.95
C HIS A 88 7.98 10.43 -8.66
N GLY A 89 8.24 11.32 -7.70
CA GLY A 89 7.47 11.39 -6.45
C GLY A 89 6.00 11.71 -6.67
N GLU A 90 5.68 12.58 -7.65
CA GLU A 90 4.29 12.88 -8.04
C GLU A 90 3.57 11.62 -8.55
N GLN A 91 4.18 10.83 -9.43
CA GLN A 91 3.58 9.60 -9.92
C GLN A 91 3.42 8.54 -8.82
N GLN A 92 4.44 8.37 -7.99
CA GLN A 92 4.36 7.45 -6.84
C GLN A 92 3.23 7.87 -5.88
N GLY A 93 3.11 9.15 -5.56
CA GLY A 93 2.07 9.68 -4.67
C GLY A 93 0.67 9.44 -5.22
N MET A 94 0.45 9.71 -6.50
CA MET A 94 -0.83 9.41 -7.17
C MET A 94 -1.16 7.92 -7.12
N LEU A 95 -0.18 7.04 -7.37
CA LEU A 95 -0.38 5.60 -7.28
C LEU A 95 -0.71 5.15 -5.85
N LEU A 96 -0.08 5.73 -4.83
CA LEU A 96 -0.39 5.43 -3.43
C LEU A 96 -1.83 5.83 -3.08
N GLU A 97 -2.26 7.03 -3.47
CA GLU A 97 -3.64 7.47 -3.25
C GLU A 97 -4.65 6.64 -4.04
N LEU A 98 -4.39 6.36 -5.32
CA LEU A 98 -5.23 5.49 -6.14
C LEU A 98 -5.41 4.11 -5.51
N GLY A 99 -4.33 3.51 -5.00
CA GLY A 99 -4.41 2.23 -4.31
C GLY A 99 -5.39 2.28 -3.13
N ARG A 100 -5.33 3.36 -2.34
CA ARG A 100 -6.26 3.58 -1.22
C ARG A 100 -7.71 3.77 -1.69
N LEU A 101 -7.92 4.55 -2.74
CA LEU A 101 -9.24 4.76 -3.34
C LEU A 101 -9.83 3.45 -3.87
N CYS A 102 -8.99 2.59 -4.43
CA CYS A 102 -9.36 1.25 -4.89
C CYS A 102 -9.49 0.21 -3.76
N GLY A 103 -9.28 0.60 -2.49
CA GLY A 103 -9.45 -0.29 -1.33
C GLY A 103 -8.24 -1.20 -1.04
N TYR A 104 -7.08 -0.92 -1.62
CA TYR A 104 -5.84 -1.62 -1.33
C TYR A 104 -5.04 -0.97 -0.19
N GLU A 105 -4.30 -1.78 0.52
CA GLU A 105 -3.21 -1.29 1.34
C GLU A 105 -2.02 -0.93 0.45
N THR A 106 -1.35 0.18 0.74
CA THR A 106 -0.32 0.72 -0.13
C THR A 106 1.04 0.76 0.55
N PHE A 107 2.06 0.41 -0.19
CA PHE A 107 3.44 0.40 0.22
C PHE A 107 4.31 1.19 -0.75
N THR A 108 5.34 1.86 -0.25
CA THR A 108 6.48 2.36 -1.02
C THR A 108 7.78 2.05 -0.29
N ASN A 109 8.88 1.96 -1.02
CA ASN A 109 10.17 1.58 -0.45
C ASN A 109 10.69 2.57 0.60
N ALA A 110 11.59 2.12 1.46
CA ALA A 110 12.09 2.91 2.60
C ALA A 110 12.84 4.18 2.18
N THR A 111 13.55 4.14 1.06
CA THR A 111 14.29 5.29 0.52
C THR A 111 13.31 6.36 0.05
N ASP A 112 12.35 5.99 -0.80
CA ASP A 112 11.40 6.94 -1.36
C ASP A 112 10.46 7.52 -0.30
N LYS A 113 10.13 6.77 0.75
CA LYS A 113 9.42 7.31 1.92
C LYS A 113 10.08 8.54 2.51
N THR A 114 11.40 8.61 2.48
CA THR A 114 12.17 9.69 3.14
C THR A 114 12.55 10.83 2.22
N ILE A 115 12.87 10.53 0.95
CA ILE A 115 13.43 11.52 0.02
C ILE A 115 12.42 12.08 -0.97
N ARG A 116 11.34 11.33 -1.27
CA ARG A 116 10.34 11.72 -2.25
C ARG A 116 9.15 12.42 -1.62
N GLN A 117 8.55 13.29 -2.39
CA GLN A 117 7.37 14.06 -1.98
C GLN A 117 6.28 14.00 -3.05
N PHE A 118 5.05 14.04 -2.60
CA PHE A 118 3.87 14.26 -3.42
C PHE A 118 3.15 15.50 -2.88
N ARG A 119 2.98 16.51 -3.73
CA ARG A 119 2.39 17.79 -3.35
C ARG A 119 3.05 18.43 -2.11
N GLY A 120 4.36 18.33 -2.02
CA GLY A 120 5.14 18.88 -0.91
C GLY A 120 5.08 18.07 0.39
N VAL A 121 4.48 16.88 0.38
CA VAL A 121 4.36 16.01 1.55
C VAL A 121 5.10 14.70 1.29
N SER A 122 5.86 14.22 2.28
CA SER A 122 6.59 12.95 2.20
C SER A 122 5.68 11.77 1.82
N LEU A 123 6.13 10.88 0.94
CA LEU A 123 5.40 9.67 0.54
C LEU A 123 5.07 8.76 1.73
N ALA A 124 5.79 8.85 2.83
CA ALA A 124 5.47 8.12 4.06
C ALA A 124 4.04 8.40 4.57
N ASN A 125 3.49 9.59 4.29
CA ASN A 125 2.14 9.98 4.72
C ASN A 125 1.03 9.42 3.81
N PHE A 126 1.38 8.95 2.62
CA PHE A 126 0.43 8.37 1.66
C PHE A 126 0.39 6.85 1.73
N ALA A 127 1.51 6.21 2.08
CA ALA A 127 1.57 4.77 2.26
C ALA A 127 0.79 4.33 3.51
N THR A 128 0.00 3.26 3.40
CA THR A 128 -0.76 2.71 4.54
C THR A 128 0.03 1.65 5.30
N ILE A 129 1.04 1.06 4.66
CA ILE A 129 1.93 0.06 5.26
C ILE A 129 3.22 0.73 5.70
N ARG A 130 3.52 0.64 7.01
CA ARG A 130 4.72 1.21 7.61
C ARG A 130 5.95 0.35 7.38
N ASP A 131 5.82 -0.94 7.63
CA ASP A 131 6.91 -1.89 7.62
C ASP A 131 6.53 -3.15 6.83
N THR A 132 7.48 -3.65 6.04
CA THR A 132 7.33 -4.86 5.23
C THR A 132 8.06 -6.05 5.81
N ASN A 133 8.76 -5.90 6.94
CA ASN A 133 9.57 -6.97 7.55
C ASN A 133 8.77 -8.23 7.91
N GLU A 134 7.44 -8.11 7.94
CA GLU A 134 6.53 -9.17 8.32
C GLU A 134 5.49 -9.51 7.22
N LEU A 135 5.72 -9.11 5.96
CA LEU A 135 4.87 -9.53 4.85
C LEU A 135 5.03 -11.03 4.64
N LEU A 136 3.94 -11.76 4.91
CA LEU A 136 3.93 -13.21 4.83
C LEU A 136 4.24 -13.72 3.43
N ALA A 137 5.08 -14.74 3.35
CA ALA A 137 5.36 -15.57 2.18
C ALA A 137 6.09 -14.90 1.00
N LEU A 138 6.47 -13.63 1.07
CA LEU A 138 7.29 -12.99 0.04
C LEU A 138 8.75 -12.90 0.46
N PRO A 139 9.71 -13.19 -0.43
CA PRO A 139 11.11 -12.89 -0.20
C PRO A 139 11.27 -11.37 -0.18
N LEU A 140 11.28 -10.80 1.01
CA LEU A 140 11.25 -9.35 1.27
C LEU A 140 12.36 -8.58 0.57
N GLU A 141 13.56 -9.15 0.51
CA GLU A 141 14.68 -8.56 -0.21
C GLU A 141 14.41 -8.32 -1.70
N LYS A 142 13.45 -9.05 -2.29
CA LYS A 142 13.11 -8.93 -3.71
C LYS A 142 12.09 -7.83 -4.00
N ILE A 143 11.23 -7.52 -3.03
CA ILE A 143 10.12 -6.58 -3.23
C ILE A 143 10.28 -5.27 -2.48
N ARG A 144 11.12 -5.23 -1.44
CA ARG A 144 11.30 -4.03 -0.59
C ARG A 144 11.76 -2.78 -1.33
N ASN A 145 12.34 -2.95 -2.51
CA ASN A 145 12.83 -1.86 -3.35
C ASN A 145 11.86 -1.49 -4.49
N THR A 146 10.67 -2.08 -4.52
CA THR A 146 9.63 -1.70 -5.49
C THR A 146 9.10 -0.31 -5.13
N ASP A 147 8.90 0.53 -6.14
CA ASP A 147 8.51 1.92 -5.93
C ASP A 147 7.14 2.03 -5.27
N VAL A 148 6.14 1.36 -5.82
CA VAL A 148 4.79 1.30 -5.22
C VAL A 148 4.23 -0.11 -5.33
N MET A 149 3.55 -0.56 -4.27
CA MET A 149 2.77 -1.82 -4.28
C MET A 149 1.39 -1.60 -3.71
N TRP A 150 0.41 -2.22 -4.33
CA TRP A 150 -0.93 -2.36 -3.80
C TRP A 150 -1.12 -3.77 -3.27
N MET A 151 -1.51 -3.87 -2.02
CA MET A 151 -1.63 -5.12 -1.29
C MET A 151 -3.09 -5.37 -0.97
N ALA A 152 -3.55 -6.58 -1.22
CA ALA A 152 -4.82 -7.08 -0.68
C ALA A 152 -4.58 -7.80 0.64
N GLU A 153 -5.61 -7.94 1.44
CA GLU A 153 -5.57 -8.64 2.72
C GLU A 153 -6.61 -9.77 2.73
N ASP A 154 -6.21 -10.93 3.21
CA ASP A 154 -7.09 -12.05 3.51
C ASP A 154 -6.88 -12.56 4.94
N SER A 155 -7.41 -13.73 5.28
CA SER A 155 -7.26 -14.34 6.61
C SER A 155 -5.82 -14.69 7.00
N GLU A 156 -4.93 -14.84 6.01
CA GLU A 156 -3.52 -15.15 6.22
C GLU A 156 -2.65 -13.89 6.32
N GLY A 157 -3.14 -12.77 5.80
CA GLY A 157 -2.49 -11.47 5.86
C GLY A 157 -2.40 -10.77 4.51
N LEU A 158 -1.44 -9.85 4.40
CA LEU A 158 -1.23 -9.06 3.20
C LEU A 158 -0.50 -9.84 2.11
N TYR A 159 -0.98 -9.69 0.87
CA TYR A 159 -0.32 -10.20 -0.32
C TYR A 159 -0.38 -9.18 -1.47
N PRO A 160 0.65 -9.14 -2.35
CA PRO A 160 0.70 -8.16 -3.43
C PRO A 160 -0.32 -8.50 -4.52
N ARG A 161 -1.01 -7.48 -5.02
CA ARG A 161 -1.90 -7.58 -6.19
C ARG A 161 -1.34 -6.84 -7.38
N TYR A 162 -0.72 -5.67 -7.14
CA TYR A 162 -0.13 -4.84 -8.18
C TYR A 162 1.20 -4.28 -7.68
N ALA A 163 2.18 -4.21 -8.56
CA ALA A 163 3.49 -3.65 -8.30
C ALA A 163 3.86 -2.68 -9.42
N PHE A 164 4.38 -1.52 -9.05
CA PHE A 164 4.67 -0.43 -9.96
C PHE A 164 6.12 0.00 -9.80
N GLU A 165 6.79 0.21 -10.93
CA GLU A 165 8.08 0.88 -11.03
C GLU A 165 7.90 2.16 -11.85
N VAL A 166 8.26 3.29 -11.27
CA VAL A 166 8.15 4.61 -11.91
C VAL A 166 9.51 4.95 -12.50
N GLU A 167 9.59 5.03 -13.81
CA GLU A 167 10.83 5.31 -14.51
C GLU A 167 10.76 6.68 -15.18
N HIS A 168 11.69 7.54 -14.85
CA HIS A 168 11.76 8.91 -15.40
C HIS A 168 12.80 9.05 -16.53
N SER A 169 13.45 7.96 -16.89
CA SER A 169 14.51 7.91 -17.89
C SER A 169 14.48 6.59 -18.66
N THR A 170 15.39 6.45 -19.62
CA THR A 170 15.57 5.23 -20.45
C THR A 170 15.89 3.94 -19.67
N LYS A 171 15.78 3.94 -18.33
CA LYS A 171 16.06 2.78 -17.46
C LYS A 171 14.89 1.80 -17.32
N VAL A 172 13.94 1.80 -18.26
CA VAL A 172 12.81 0.87 -18.30
C VAL A 172 13.21 -0.58 -18.01
N LYS A 173 14.39 -1.01 -18.51
CA LYS A 173 14.91 -2.36 -18.27
C LYS A 173 15.16 -2.66 -16.80
N ASP A 174 15.66 -1.70 -16.04
CA ASP A 174 15.97 -1.90 -14.63
C ASP A 174 14.69 -2.06 -13.81
N GLY A 175 13.65 -1.29 -14.10
CA GLY A 175 12.32 -1.44 -13.51
C GLY A 175 11.72 -2.82 -13.83
N LEU A 176 11.78 -3.24 -15.08
CA LEU A 176 11.34 -4.58 -15.50
C LEU A 176 12.07 -5.70 -14.75
N LEU A 177 13.39 -5.59 -14.57
CA LEU A 177 14.20 -6.57 -13.83
C LEU A 177 13.85 -6.58 -12.32
N ARG A 178 13.52 -5.42 -11.73
CA ARG A 178 13.04 -5.37 -10.33
C ARG A 178 11.71 -6.09 -10.18
N LEU A 179 10.74 -5.79 -11.05
CA LEU A 179 9.41 -6.41 -11.04
C LEU A 179 9.47 -7.92 -11.31
N LEU A 180 10.37 -8.36 -12.20
CA LEU A 180 10.53 -9.79 -12.52
C LEU A 180 10.95 -10.63 -11.31
N LYS A 181 11.53 -10.02 -10.28
CA LYS A 181 11.88 -10.72 -9.03
C LYS A 181 10.65 -11.17 -8.24
N ILE A 182 9.47 -10.62 -8.54
CA ILE A 182 8.20 -11.01 -7.88
C ILE A 182 7.76 -12.36 -8.46
N PRO A 183 7.68 -13.42 -7.63
CA PRO A 183 7.38 -14.76 -8.11
C PRO A 183 5.99 -14.86 -8.76
N GLU A 184 5.90 -15.63 -9.85
CA GLU A 184 4.65 -15.81 -10.60
C GLU A 184 3.50 -16.39 -9.77
N ARG A 185 3.81 -17.24 -8.78
CA ARG A 185 2.80 -17.86 -7.91
C ARG A 185 1.87 -16.84 -7.21
N PHE A 186 2.27 -15.58 -7.11
CA PHE A 186 1.45 -14.53 -6.51
C PHE A 186 0.48 -13.86 -7.50
N ASN A 187 0.59 -14.17 -8.78
CA ASN A 187 -0.25 -13.60 -9.84
C ASN A 187 -0.40 -12.07 -9.74
N VAL A 188 0.72 -11.38 -9.57
CA VAL A 188 0.81 -9.92 -9.41
C VAL A 188 0.82 -9.25 -10.77
N GLY A 189 -0.01 -8.25 -10.98
CA GLY A 189 0.10 -7.34 -12.12
C GLY A 189 1.35 -6.45 -11.96
N LEU A 190 2.20 -6.40 -12.97
CA LEU A 190 3.49 -5.72 -12.95
C LEU A 190 3.44 -4.52 -13.90
N TYR A 191 3.65 -3.33 -13.38
CA TYR A 191 3.47 -2.09 -14.12
C TYR A 191 4.75 -1.27 -14.15
N VAL A 192 5.16 -0.88 -15.35
CA VAL A 192 6.16 0.17 -15.55
C VAL A 192 5.43 1.45 -15.92
N VAL A 193 5.73 2.52 -15.23
CA VAL A 193 5.13 3.84 -15.43
C VAL A 193 6.20 4.79 -15.91
N GLY A 194 6.05 5.34 -17.10
CA GLY A 194 7.06 6.20 -17.73
C GLY A 194 6.50 7.48 -18.33
N PRO A 195 7.37 8.46 -18.65
CA PRO A 195 6.94 9.78 -19.14
C PRO A 195 6.11 9.73 -20.41
N GLY A 196 6.48 8.90 -21.38
CA GLY A 196 5.86 9.00 -22.69
C GLY A 196 6.10 7.82 -23.63
N ASP A 197 6.08 8.14 -24.92
CA ASP A 197 6.13 7.14 -26.00
C ASP A 197 7.51 6.52 -26.17
N GLU A 198 8.58 7.22 -25.83
CA GLU A 198 9.95 6.68 -25.94
C GLU A 198 10.13 5.49 -25.01
N GLU A 199 9.67 5.63 -23.74
CA GLU A 199 9.71 4.56 -22.77
C GLU A 199 8.76 3.42 -23.14
N ALA A 200 7.60 3.71 -23.72
CA ALA A 200 6.67 2.69 -24.22
C ALA A 200 7.31 1.85 -25.34
N VAL A 201 8.01 2.46 -26.30
CA VAL A 201 8.74 1.76 -27.36
C VAL A 201 9.86 0.89 -26.77
N LEU A 202 10.58 1.40 -25.76
CA LEU A 202 11.62 0.60 -25.08
C LEU A 202 11.00 -0.59 -24.33
N PHE A 203 9.89 -0.40 -23.64
CA PHE A 203 9.14 -1.45 -22.98
C PHE A 203 8.74 -2.55 -23.97
N ASP A 204 8.09 -2.18 -25.07
CA ASP A 204 7.65 -3.13 -26.10
C ASP A 204 8.83 -3.92 -26.70
N ARG A 205 9.98 -3.26 -26.88
CA ARG A 205 11.20 -3.93 -27.35
C ARG A 205 11.66 -4.97 -26.35
N TYR A 206 11.76 -4.63 -25.06
CA TYR A 206 12.20 -5.57 -24.04
C TYR A 206 11.23 -6.73 -23.84
N MET A 207 9.93 -6.52 -24.01
CA MET A 207 8.92 -7.58 -23.92
C MET A 207 9.09 -8.68 -24.98
N ARG A 208 9.81 -8.41 -26.08
CA ARG A 208 10.11 -9.43 -27.11
C ARG A 208 11.34 -10.28 -26.79
N ASP A 209 12.17 -9.83 -25.86
CA ASP A 209 13.44 -10.46 -25.51
C ASP A 209 13.35 -11.30 -24.21
N ALA A 210 14.28 -12.23 -24.05
CA ALA A 210 14.46 -12.91 -22.79
C ALA A 210 15.02 -11.93 -21.72
N PRO A 211 14.62 -12.05 -20.47
CA PRO A 211 13.70 -13.06 -19.91
C PRO A 211 12.21 -12.67 -19.98
N PHE A 212 11.84 -11.48 -20.44
CA PHE A 212 10.51 -10.89 -20.28
C PHE A 212 9.45 -11.53 -21.17
N ARG A 213 9.81 -11.99 -22.36
CA ARG A 213 8.85 -12.54 -23.34
C ARG A 213 8.00 -13.70 -22.79
N GLN A 214 8.49 -14.42 -21.77
CA GLN A 214 7.75 -15.50 -21.12
C GLN A 214 6.69 -15.01 -20.12
N HIS A 215 6.74 -13.74 -19.77
CA HIS A 215 5.95 -13.12 -18.71
C HIS A 215 5.09 -11.95 -19.20
N THR A 216 4.94 -11.79 -20.52
CA THR A 216 4.27 -10.63 -21.13
C THR A 216 2.87 -10.38 -20.62
N GLN A 217 2.13 -11.43 -20.21
CA GLN A 217 0.77 -11.31 -19.67
C GLN A 217 0.71 -10.60 -18.32
N ARG A 218 1.83 -10.53 -17.60
CA ARG A 218 1.91 -9.89 -16.29
C ARG A 218 2.35 -8.45 -16.35
N PHE A 219 3.05 -8.06 -17.44
CA PHE A 219 3.67 -6.76 -17.58
C PHE A 219 2.79 -5.79 -18.37
N HIS A 220 2.67 -4.59 -17.86
CA HIS A 220 1.92 -3.48 -18.47
C HIS A 220 2.76 -2.22 -18.43
N PHE A 221 2.53 -1.33 -19.39
CA PHE A 221 3.12 0.00 -19.42
C PHE A 221 2.03 1.06 -19.37
N PHE A 222 2.21 2.04 -18.50
CA PHE A 222 1.38 3.25 -18.46
C PHE A 222 2.24 4.49 -18.61
N ARG A 223 1.72 5.46 -19.34
CA ARG A 223 2.30 6.80 -19.38
C ARG A 223 1.92 7.57 -18.12
N TYR A 224 2.72 8.56 -17.76
CA TYR A 224 2.37 9.51 -16.70
C TYR A 224 0.98 10.15 -16.96
N ALA A 225 0.66 10.46 -18.24
CA ALA A 225 -0.64 10.99 -18.60
C ALA A 225 -1.80 10.03 -18.26
N ASP A 226 -1.60 8.72 -18.42
CA ASP A 226 -2.62 7.71 -18.11
C ASP A 226 -2.85 7.63 -16.59
N VAL A 227 -1.76 7.66 -15.79
CA VAL A 227 -1.85 7.68 -14.33
C VAL A 227 -2.54 8.96 -13.85
N ASN A 228 -2.18 10.13 -14.42
CA ASN A 228 -2.81 11.40 -14.10
C ASN A 228 -4.32 11.38 -14.40
N ALA A 229 -4.73 10.88 -15.56
CA ALA A 229 -6.13 10.80 -15.95
C ALA A 229 -6.92 9.87 -15.02
N PHE A 230 -6.34 8.72 -14.70
CA PHE A 230 -6.96 7.77 -13.75
C PHE A 230 -7.06 8.38 -12.34
N TYR A 231 -6.01 9.07 -11.89
CA TYR A 231 -5.99 9.74 -10.59
C TYR A 231 -7.09 10.81 -10.49
N GLN A 232 -7.23 11.69 -11.48
CA GLN A 232 -8.26 12.72 -11.50
C GLN A 232 -9.67 12.10 -11.47
N SER A 233 -9.88 11.03 -12.23
CA SER A 233 -11.14 10.30 -12.23
C SER A 233 -11.44 9.65 -10.88
N GLY A 234 -10.43 9.05 -10.25
CA GLY A 234 -10.55 8.42 -8.93
C GLY A 234 -10.89 9.41 -7.83
N VAL A 235 -10.20 10.56 -7.80
CA VAL A 235 -10.47 11.63 -6.83
C VAL A 235 -11.87 12.20 -7.03
N SER A 236 -12.28 12.46 -8.26
CA SER A 236 -13.63 12.95 -8.56
C SER A 236 -14.70 11.96 -8.12
N PHE A 237 -14.51 10.68 -8.42
CA PHE A 237 -15.42 9.62 -7.97
C PHE A 237 -15.54 9.59 -6.44
N ASP A 238 -14.41 9.64 -5.73
CA ASP A 238 -14.40 9.56 -4.27
C ASP A 238 -15.10 10.77 -3.63
N GLN A 239 -14.90 11.97 -4.15
CA GLN A 239 -15.62 13.17 -3.71
C GLN A 239 -17.14 13.03 -3.88
N HIS A 240 -17.59 12.54 -5.03
CA HIS A 240 -19.02 12.30 -5.25
C HIS A 240 -19.56 11.22 -4.30
N ARG A 241 -18.82 10.14 -4.12
CA ARG A 241 -19.18 9.05 -3.22
C ARG A 241 -19.33 9.54 -1.78
N GLU A 242 -18.40 10.36 -1.28
CA GLU A 242 -18.49 10.96 0.05
C GLU A 242 -19.70 11.89 0.20
N ASN A 243 -19.94 12.74 -0.78
CA ASN A 243 -21.11 13.63 -0.80
C ASN A 243 -22.42 12.85 -0.72
N TRP A 244 -22.48 11.69 -1.34
CA TRP A 244 -23.67 10.81 -1.34
C TRP A 244 -23.66 9.84 -0.15
N ARG A 245 -22.62 9.84 0.67
CA ARG A 245 -22.42 8.92 1.81
C ARG A 245 -22.47 7.44 1.41
N ILE A 246 -22.07 7.12 0.18
CA ILE A 246 -22.00 5.75 -0.31
C ILE A 246 -20.72 5.09 0.21
N GLN A 247 -20.86 3.92 0.83
CA GLN A 247 -19.74 3.08 1.22
C GLN A 247 -19.48 2.03 0.14
N LEU A 248 -18.22 1.86 -0.25
CA LEU A 248 -17.82 0.77 -1.15
C LEU A 248 -17.96 -0.56 -0.40
N SER A 249 -18.93 -1.38 -0.78
CA SER A 249 -19.06 -2.73 -0.27
C SER A 249 -18.07 -3.65 -0.98
N GLY A 250 -17.18 -4.31 -0.23
CA GLY A 250 -16.27 -5.33 -0.77
C GLY A 250 -14.85 -4.87 -1.09
N LEU A 251 -14.49 -3.62 -0.82
CA LEU A 251 -13.14 -3.07 -0.96
C LEU A 251 -12.49 -2.73 0.41
N ARG A 252 -12.93 -3.40 1.46
CA ARG A 252 -12.32 -3.26 2.80
C ARG A 252 -11.84 -4.60 3.31
#